data_4db708eb7a87786ad7e60d98a557fe21
#
_entry.id   4db708eb7a87786ad7e60d98a557fe21
#
_cell.length_a   1.000
_cell.length_b   1.000
_cell.length_c   1.000
_cell.angle_alpha   90.00
_cell.angle_beta   90.00
_cell.angle_gamma   90.00
#
_symmetry.space_group_name_H-M   'P 1'
#
loop_
_entity.id
_entity.type
_entity.pdbx_description
1 polymer ?
#
loop_
_entity_poly.entity_id
_entity_poly.type
_entity_poly.pdbx_seq_one_letter_code
_entity_poly.pdbx_strand_id
1 'polypeptide(L)'
;MNKYYLSALAAFVIWGFISLLLKPMHIYPAMDILFYRVFFSAGIMSFIILIVNPSMRKNNFTTFKGLSTSIQKQIVFKTAIGGVLLSFNWFFFIFAMNNISIKAASYAYLICPII
;
A
#
# COMPACT_ATOMS: atom_id res chain seq x y z
N MET A 1 -10.81 -20.16 17.71
CA MET A 1 -10.91 -18.91 16.89
C MET A 1 -10.13 -19.12 15.62
N ASN A 2 -10.75 -18.99 14.44
CA ASN A 2 -10.09 -19.26 13.17
C ASN A 2 -8.92 -18.28 12.98
N LYS A 3 -7.73 -18.80 12.64
CA LYS A 3 -6.51 -18.00 12.39
C LYS A 3 -6.72 -16.84 11.40
N TYR A 4 -7.69 -16.97 10.49
CA TYR A 4 -8.04 -15.93 9.53
C TYR A 4 -8.71 -14.72 10.18
N TYR A 5 -9.59 -14.91 11.16
CA TYR A 5 -10.21 -13.81 11.92
C TYR A 5 -9.17 -13.06 12.78
N LEU A 6 -8.25 -13.81 13.38
CA LEU A 6 -7.16 -13.19 14.16
C LEU A 6 -6.24 -12.36 13.27
N SER A 7 -5.90 -12.86 12.07
CA SER A 7 -5.07 -12.11 11.11
C SER A 7 -5.79 -10.87 10.60
N ALA A 8 -7.09 -10.95 10.33
CA ALA A 8 -7.88 -9.80 9.92
C ALA A 8 -7.96 -8.75 11.04
N LEU A 9 -8.23 -9.18 12.27
CA LEU A 9 -8.26 -8.28 13.43
C LEU A 9 -6.91 -7.60 13.65
N ALA A 10 -5.82 -8.36 13.58
CA ALA A 10 -4.46 -7.82 13.70
C ALA A 10 -4.18 -6.77 12.61
N ALA A 11 -4.59 -7.02 11.36
CA ALA A 11 -4.44 -6.07 10.27
C ALA A 11 -5.19 -4.75 10.54
N PHE A 12 -6.43 -4.81 11.04
CA PHE A 12 -7.21 -3.62 11.40
C PHE A 12 -6.59 -2.85 12.58
N VAL A 13 -6.09 -3.56 13.59
CA VAL A 13 -5.39 -2.94 14.72
C VAL A 13 -4.13 -2.21 14.25
N ILE A 14 -3.29 -2.87 13.44
CA ILE A 14 -2.09 -2.26 12.86
C ILE A 14 -2.46 -1.04 12.01
N TRP A 15 -3.54 -1.14 11.21
CA TRP A 15 -4.03 -0.03 10.41
C TRP A 15 -4.49 1.16 11.24
N GLY A 16 -5.17 0.93 12.37
CA GLY A 16 -5.56 1.98 13.31
C GLY A 16 -4.37 2.71 13.93
N PHE A 17 -3.29 1.99 14.23
CA PHE A 17 -2.05 2.59 14.76
C PHE A 17 -1.35 3.51 13.75
N ILE A 18 -1.50 3.27 12.44
CA ILE A 18 -0.90 4.13 11.39
C ILE A 18 -1.39 5.58 11.53
N SER A 19 -2.67 5.80 11.82
CA SER A 19 -3.23 7.13 12.02
C SER A 19 -2.60 7.89 13.19
N LEU A 20 -2.25 7.17 14.27
CA LEU A 20 -1.54 7.75 15.42
C LEU A 20 -0.09 8.11 15.08
N LEU A 21 0.59 7.29 14.29
CA LEU A 21 1.96 7.56 13.82
C LEU A 21 2.01 8.73 12.85
N LEU A 22 0.96 8.94 12.05
CA LEU A 22 0.89 10.05 11.12
C LEU A 22 0.56 11.39 11.80
N LYS A 23 -0.01 11.36 13.01
CA LYS A 23 -0.37 12.58 13.75
C LYS A 23 0.78 13.57 13.96
N PRO A 24 2.00 13.17 14.41
CA PRO A 24 3.14 14.08 14.53
C PRO A 24 3.72 14.51 13.18
N MET A 25 3.39 13.82 12.10
CA MET A 25 3.91 14.11 10.76
C MET A 25 3.08 15.15 10.00
N HIS A 26 1.99 15.66 10.57
CA HIS A 26 1.12 16.64 9.92
C HIS A 26 1.81 17.98 9.60
N ILE A 27 2.99 18.23 10.21
CA ILE A 27 3.82 19.40 9.96
C ILE A 27 4.49 19.33 8.57
N TYR A 28 4.66 18.12 8.04
CA TYR A 28 5.31 17.90 6.75
C TYR A 28 4.32 17.92 5.59
N PRO A 29 4.73 18.40 4.40
CA PRO A 29 3.91 18.33 3.20
C PRO A 29 3.47 16.90 2.89
N ALA A 30 2.23 16.73 2.42
CA ALA A 30 1.67 15.42 2.09
C ALA A 30 2.50 14.65 1.04
N MET A 31 3.15 15.38 0.12
CA MET A 31 4.01 14.80 -0.91
C MET A 31 5.27 14.16 -0.31
N ASP A 32 5.91 14.80 0.66
CA ASP A 32 7.11 14.28 1.29
C ASP A 32 6.81 13.00 2.07
N ILE A 33 5.72 13.00 2.82
CA ILE A 33 5.26 11.81 3.57
C ILE A 33 4.98 10.66 2.59
N LEU A 34 4.30 10.93 1.48
CA LEU A 34 3.99 9.93 0.46
C LEU A 34 5.27 9.37 -0.17
N PHE A 35 6.21 10.26 -0.54
CA PHE A 35 7.48 9.88 -1.17
C PHE A 35 8.29 8.94 -0.27
N TYR A 36 8.52 9.33 0.98
CA TYR A 36 9.24 8.49 1.94
C TYR A 36 8.54 7.15 2.17
N ARG A 37 7.23 7.15 2.30
CA ARG A 37 6.45 5.92 2.46
C ARG A 37 6.61 4.97 1.29
N VAL A 38 6.49 5.45 0.05
CA VAL A 38 6.64 4.63 -1.15
C VAL A 38 8.06 4.11 -1.25
N PHE A 39 9.06 4.96 -1.01
CA PHE A 39 10.47 4.58 -1.06
C PHE A 39 10.82 3.49 -0.04
N PHE A 40 10.46 3.69 1.22
CA PHE A 40 10.72 2.69 2.27
C PHE A 40 9.95 1.40 2.03
N SER A 41 8.68 1.47 1.61
CA SER A 41 7.89 0.26 1.30
C SER A 41 8.50 -0.52 0.14
N ALA A 42 8.93 0.14 -0.92
CA ALA A 42 9.61 -0.48 -2.04
C ALA A 42 10.94 -1.12 -1.62
N GLY A 43 11.70 -0.45 -0.77
CA GLY A 43 12.96 -0.98 -0.20
C GLY A 43 12.73 -2.24 0.63
N ILE A 44 11.77 -2.21 1.56
CA ILE A 44 11.44 -3.36 2.41
C ILE A 44 10.92 -4.54 1.56
N MET A 45 10.01 -4.29 0.61
CA MET A 45 9.50 -5.35 -0.26
C MET A 45 10.60 -5.94 -1.13
N SER A 46 11.50 -5.11 -1.67
CA SER A 46 12.67 -5.58 -2.42
C SER A 46 13.58 -6.45 -1.56
N PHE A 47 13.86 -6.01 -0.34
CA PHE A 47 14.65 -6.77 0.63
C PHE A 47 14.03 -8.14 0.93
N ILE A 48 12.72 -8.20 1.21
CA ILE A 48 12.00 -9.45 1.47
C ILE A 48 12.10 -10.41 0.28
N ILE A 49 11.86 -9.91 -0.94
CA ILE A 49 11.87 -10.73 -2.15
C ILE A 49 13.28 -11.22 -2.49
N LEU A 50 14.30 -10.38 -2.29
CA LEU A 50 15.68 -10.71 -2.66
C LEU A 50 16.35 -11.64 -1.66
N ILE A 51 16.10 -11.45 -0.36
CA ILE A 51 16.85 -12.11 0.72
C ILE A 51 16.03 -13.20 1.41
N VAL A 52 14.76 -12.90 1.77
CA VAL A 52 13.94 -13.84 2.56
C VAL A 52 13.34 -14.95 1.70
N ASN A 53 12.92 -14.63 0.47
CA ASN A 53 12.23 -15.57 -0.41
C ASN A 53 12.79 -15.63 -1.84
N PRO A 54 14.05 -16.09 -2.05
CA PRO A 54 14.64 -16.18 -3.38
C PRO A 54 13.93 -17.19 -4.30
N SER A 55 13.28 -18.20 -3.74
CA SER A 55 12.49 -19.18 -4.49
C SER A 55 11.22 -18.55 -5.08
N MET A 56 10.56 -17.68 -4.34
CA MET A 56 9.40 -16.90 -4.82
C MET A 56 9.78 -16.03 -6.03
N ARG A 57 10.94 -15.39 -5.98
CA ARG A 57 11.46 -14.59 -7.10
C ARG A 57 11.65 -15.46 -8.35
N LYS A 58 12.30 -16.61 -8.21
CA LYS A 58 12.53 -17.54 -9.33
C LYS A 58 11.21 -17.99 -9.94
N ASN A 59 10.29 -18.48 -9.12
CA ASN A 59 9.00 -18.96 -9.58
C ASN A 59 8.18 -17.88 -10.29
N ASN A 60 8.05 -16.70 -9.68
CA ASN A 60 7.31 -15.59 -10.27
C ASN A 60 7.93 -15.13 -11.59
N PHE A 61 9.25 -15.05 -11.66
CA PHE A 61 9.96 -14.63 -12.87
C PHE A 61 9.82 -15.67 -13.99
N THR A 62 9.91 -16.96 -13.67
CA THR A 62 9.74 -18.06 -14.63
C THR A 62 8.31 -18.10 -15.14
N THR A 63 7.34 -17.99 -14.24
CA THR A 63 5.91 -17.93 -14.60
C THR A 63 5.63 -16.72 -15.49
N PHE A 64 6.15 -15.54 -15.13
CA PHE A 64 5.96 -14.32 -15.93
C PHE A 64 6.57 -14.45 -17.33
N LYS A 65 7.78 -14.99 -17.46
CA LYS A 65 8.43 -15.24 -18.75
C LYS A 65 7.71 -16.29 -19.61
N GLY A 66 7.02 -17.24 -18.99
CA GLY A 66 6.23 -18.27 -19.70
C GLY A 66 4.92 -17.74 -20.28
N LEU A 67 4.49 -16.53 -19.91
CA LEU A 67 3.29 -15.92 -20.44
C LEU A 67 3.54 -15.31 -21.82
N SER A 68 2.48 -15.26 -22.65
CA SER A 68 2.56 -14.56 -23.95
C SER A 68 2.88 -13.06 -23.75
N THR A 69 3.58 -12.47 -24.69
CA THR A 69 4.01 -11.05 -24.65
C THR A 69 2.83 -10.09 -24.47
N SER A 70 1.66 -10.43 -25.02
CA SER A 70 0.43 -9.64 -24.84
C SER A 70 -0.03 -9.62 -23.39
N ILE A 71 -0.04 -10.79 -22.73
CA ILE A 71 -0.44 -10.92 -21.32
C ILE A 71 0.59 -10.23 -20.41
N GLN A 72 1.88 -10.37 -20.69
CA GLN A 72 2.94 -9.67 -19.94
C GLN A 72 2.72 -8.14 -19.96
N LYS A 73 2.47 -7.56 -21.14
CA LYS A 73 2.19 -6.12 -21.28
C LYS A 73 0.94 -5.71 -20.49
N GLN A 74 -0.14 -6.50 -20.55
CA GLN A 74 -1.35 -6.22 -19.80
C GLN A 74 -1.13 -6.25 -18.29
N ILE A 75 -0.37 -7.22 -17.77
CA ILE A 75 -0.05 -7.31 -16.35
C ILE A 75 0.75 -6.09 -15.91
N VAL A 76 1.82 -5.74 -16.64
CA VAL A 76 2.65 -4.57 -16.32
C VAL A 76 1.82 -3.29 -16.36
N PHE A 77 1.00 -3.10 -17.39
CA PHE A 77 0.17 -1.91 -17.55
C PHE A 77 -0.88 -1.78 -16.43
N LYS A 78 -1.61 -2.86 -16.13
CA LYS A 78 -2.60 -2.87 -15.06
C LYS A 78 -1.96 -2.64 -13.69
N THR A 79 -0.79 -3.23 -13.43
CA THR A 79 -0.04 -3.03 -12.18
C THR A 79 0.45 -1.59 -12.06
N ALA A 80 0.96 -1.01 -13.14
CA ALA A 80 1.39 0.39 -13.14
C ALA A 80 0.23 1.35 -12.87
N ILE A 81 -0.91 1.18 -13.55
CA ILE A 81 -2.11 1.99 -13.31
C ILE A 81 -2.60 1.81 -11.86
N GLY A 82 -2.67 0.57 -11.38
CA GLY A 82 -3.07 0.30 -10.00
C GLY A 82 -2.15 0.99 -8.99
N GLY A 83 -0.85 0.97 -9.22
CA GLY A 83 0.13 1.68 -8.39
C GLY A 83 -0.07 3.19 -8.39
N VAL A 84 -0.31 3.78 -9.55
CA VAL A 84 -0.59 5.22 -9.69
C VAL A 84 -1.88 5.59 -8.95
N LEU A 85 -2.97 4.86 -9.19
CA LEU A 85 -4.26 5.10 -8.52
C LEU A 85 -4.14 4.96 -6.99
N LEU A 86 -3.40 3.95 -6.53
CA LEU A 86 -3.15 3.75 -5.10
C LEU A 86 -2.35 4.93 -4.51
N SER A 87 -1.36 5.43 -5.23
CA SER A 87 -0.57 6.60 -4.81
C SER A 87 -1.44 7.85 -4.71
N PHE A 88 -2.33 8.09 -5.67
CA PHE A 88 -3.29 9.20 -5.60
C PHE A 88 -4.26 9.04 -4.43
N ASN A 89 -4.78 7.85 -4.19
CA ASN A 89 -5.65 7.57 -3.04
C ASN A 89 -4.95 7.92 -1.71
N TRP A 90 -3.70 7.52 -1.55
CA TRP A 90 -2.91 7.84 -0.37
C TRP A 90 -2.58 9.32 -0.27
N PHE A 91 -2.27 9.97 -1.39
CA PHE A 91 -2.04 11.41 -1.42
C PHE A 91 -3.26 12.17 -0.90
N PHE A 92 -4.45 11.88 -1.42
CA PHE A 92 -5.67 12.53 -0.97
C PHE A 92 -5.99 12.25 0.49
N PHE A 93 -5.71 11.04 0.97
CA PHE A 93 -5.87 10.69 2.39
C PHE A 93 -4.96 11.54 3.29
N ILE A 94 -3.67 11.62 2.99
CA ILE A 94 -2.71 12.42 3.75
C ILE A 94 -3.05 13.90 3.64
N PHE A 95 -3.42 14.36 2.47
CA PHE A 95 -3.84 15.74 2.24
C PHE A 95 -5.08 16.09 3.09
N ALA A 96 -6.09 15.25 3.11
CA ALA A 96 -7.29 15.44 3.94
C ALA A 96 -6.96 15.44 5.43
N MET A 97 -6.06 14.56 5.88
CA MET A 97 -5.60 14.55 7.28
C MET A 97 -4.90 15.85 7.68
N ASN A 98 -4.06 16.39 6.79
CA ASN A 98 -3.27 17.58 7.09
C ASN A 98 -4.10 18.87 7.02
N ASN A 99 -5.10 18.94 6.12
CA ASN A 99 -5.83 20.18 5.84
C ASN A 99 -7.24 20.23 6.43
N ILE A 100 -7.87 19.08 6.70
CA ILE A 100 -9.25 19.03 7.21
C ILE A 100 -9.26 18.55 8.65
N SER A 101 -9.14 17.25 8.85
CA SER A 101 -8.94 16.63 10.17
C SER A 101 -8.68 15.13 10.03
N ILE A 102 -7.97 14.57 11.01
CA ILE A 102 -7.72 13.13 11.10
C ILE A 102 -9.05 12.35 11.22
N LYS A 103 -10.02 12.89 11.99
CA LYS A 103 -11.33 12.27 12.16
C LYS A 103 -12.11 12.19 10.84
N ALA A 104 -12.17 13.29 10.07
CA ALA A 104 -12.87 13.32 8.80
C ALA A 104 -12.25 12.37 7.77
N ALA A 105 -10.92 12.33 7.67
CA ALA A 105 -10.21 11.41 6.80
C ALA A 105 -10.48 9.94 7.18
N SER A 106 -10.50 9.62 8.48
CA SER A 106 -10.79 8.27 8.97
C SER A 106 -12.23 7.84 8.67
N TYR A 107 -13.21 8.72 8.83
CA TYR A 107 -14.60 8.43 8.49
C TYR A 107 -14.79 8.19 6.98
N ALA A 108 -14.18 9.02 6.14
CA ALA A 108 -14.21 8.83 4.69
C ALA A 108 -13.64 7.45 4.29
N TYR A 109 -12.60 7.00 4.96
CA TYR A 109 -12.00 5.68 4.71
C TYR A 109 -12.87 4.51 5.18
N LEU A 110 -13.66 4.69 6.23
CA LEU A 110 -14.62 3.68 6.69
C LEU A 110 -15.80 3.51 5.74
N ILE A 111 -16.19 4.57 5.03
CA ILE A 111 -17.31 4.54 4.08
C ILE A 111 -16.88 3.96 2.73
N CYS A 112 -15.61 4.12 2.35
CA CYS A 112 -15.07 3.68 1.05
C CYS A 112 -15.36 2.21 0.68
N PRO A 113 -15.25 1.21 1.59
CA PRO A 113 -15.57 -0.18 1.25
C PRO A 113 -17.09 -0.49 1.17
N ILE A 114 -17.96 0.47 1.46
CA ILE A 114 -19.41 0.29 1.46
C ILE A 114 -20.05 0.72 0.12
N ILE A 115 -19.33 1.53 -0.64
CA ILE A 115 -19.70 2.03 -1.97
C ILE A 115 -19.07 1.15 -3.05
#